data_74ecd1868424c4e572fefcd80c1768f8
#
_entry.id   74ecd1868424c4e572fefcd80c1768f8
#
_cell.length_a   1.000
_cell.length_b   1.000
_cell.length_c   1.000
_cell.angle_alpha   90.00
_cell.angle_beta   90.00
_cell.angle_gamma   90.00
#
_symmetry.space_group_name_H-M   'P 1'
#
loop_
_entity.id
_entity.type
_entity.pdbx_description
1 polymer ?
#
loop_
_entity_poly.entity_id
_entity_poly.type
_entity_poly.pdbx_seq_one_letter_code
_entity_poly.pdbx_strand_id
1 'polypeptide(L)' 'MFTMGKSMIEITKLNGQKVLINPSLIEMVEETPDTVISLTTGRKIIVKESRQEIKNLVILYRKDIFAR' A
#
# COMPACT_ATOMS: atom_id res chain seq x y z
N MET A 1 21.10 5.95 -7.81
CA MET A 1 20.49 6.47 -7.19
C MET A 1 19.27 6.03 -6.80
N PHE A 2 18.60 6.40 -6.04
CA PHE A 2 17.44 5.89 -5.72
C PHE A 2 16.35 6.58 -6.26
N THR A 3 15.25 5.96 -6.37
CA THR A 3 14.08 6.56 -6.82
C THR A 3 13.10 6.35 -5.76
N MET A 4 12.83 7.36 -5.01
CA MET A 4 11.92 7.26 -3.91
C MET A 4 10.56 6.81 -4.33
N GLY A 5 10.11 7.19 -5.52
CA GLY A 5 8.80 6.79 -5.99
C GLY A 5 8.62 5.29 -6.11
N LYS A 6 9.72 4.59 -6.40
CA LYS A 6 9.63 3.15 -6.57
C LYS A 6 9.66 2.39 -5.27
N SER A 7 9.96 3.08 -4.17
CA SER A 7 9.96 2.45 -2.86
C SER A 7 8.64 2.59 -2.17
N MET A 8 7.63 3.14 -2.83
CA MET A 8 6.34 3.40 -2.22
C MET A 8 5.24 2.94 -3.13
N ILE A 9 4.07 2.69 -2.57
CA ILE A 9 2.90 2.42 -3.38
C ILE A 9 1.91 3.54 -3.17
N GLU A 10 1.12 3.81 -4.20
CA GLU A 10 0.12 4.87 -4.15
C GLU A 10 -1.24 4.27 -3.88
N ILE A 11 -1.91 4.78 -2.86
CA ILE A 11 -3.25 4.32 -2.51
C ILE A 11 -4.18 5.53 -2.46
N THR A 12 -5.48 5.26 -2.50
CA THR A 12 -6.50 6.31 -2.48
C THR A 12 -7.33 6.16 -1.21
N LYS A 13 -7.30 7.18 -0.36
CA LYS A 13 -8.12 7.17 0.84
C LYS A 13 -9.58 7.32 0.47
N LEU A 14 -10.48 6.99 1.37
CA LEU A 14 -11.91 7.08 1.09
C LEU A 14 -12.35 8.46 0.65
N ASN A 15 -11.69 9.50 1.15
CA ASN A 15 -12.06 10.86 0.77
C ASN A 15 -11.51 11.25 -0.62
N GLY A 16 -10.86 10.32 -1.31
CA GLY A 16 -10.33 10.59 -2.64
C GLY A 16 -8.89 11.06 -2.67
N GLN A 17 -8.31 11.33 -1.51
CA GLN A 17 -6.94 11.81 -1.45
C GLN A 17 -5.97 10.67 -1.74
N LYS A 18 -5.00 10.91 -2.62
CA LYS A 18 -3.98 9.92 -2.92
C LYS A 18 -2.79 10.13 -2.03
N VAL A 19 -2.28 9.04 -1.49
CA VAL A 19 -1.11 9.10 -0.62
C VAL A 19 -0.15 7.98 -0.98
N LEU A 20 1.11 8.21 -0.68
CA LEU A 20 2.14 7.20 -0.88
C LEU A 20 2.47 6.59 0.47
N ILE A 21 2.56 5.27 0.51
CA ILE A 21 2.93 4.60 1.76
C ILE A 21 4.06 3.62 1.47
N ASN A 22 4.85 3.36 2.50
CA ASN A 22 5.92 2.39 2.43
C ASN A 22 5.31 1.01 2.67
N PRO A 23 5.28 0.12 1.67
CA PRO A 23 4.65 -1.18 1.85
C PRO A 23 5.30 -2.04 2.92
N SER A 24 6.54 -1.76 3.27
CA SER A 24 7.21 -2.50 4.34
C SER A 24 6.57 -2.27 5.70
N LEU A 25 5.78 -1.21 5.83
CA LEU A 25 5.09 -0.92 7.08
C LEU A 25 3.72 -1.55 7.16
N ILE A 26 3.26 -2.21 6.10
CA ILE A 26 1.95 -2.84 6.11
C ILE A 26 2.02 -4.15 6.87
N GLU A 27 1.19 -4.25 7.89
CA GLU A 27 1.09 -5.48 8.65
C GLU A 27 -0.02 -6.36 8.10
N MET A 28 -1.16 -5.78 7.79
CA MET A 28 -2.32 -6.55 7.40
C MET A 28 -3.25 -5.72 6.53
N VAL A 29 -3.92 -6.36 5.59
CA VAL A 29 -4.94 -5.72 4.76
C VAL A 29 -6.20 -6.55 4.84
N GLU A 30 -7.29 -5.92 5.25
CA GLU A 30 -8.59 -6.59 5.36
C GLU A 30 -9.59 -5.87 4.49
N GLU A 31 -10.62 -6.58 4.05
CA GLU A 31 -11.66 -5.97 3.25
C GLU A 31 -13.02 -6.50 3.71
N THR A 32 -13.62 -5.83 4.71
CA THR A 32 -14.94 -6.21 5.25
C THR A 32 -15.52 -5.04 6.03
N PRO A 33 -16.35 -4.23 5.43
CA PRO A 33 -16.66 -4.17 4.00
C PRO A 33 -15.65 -3.34 3.22
N ASP A 34 -14.99 -2.37 3.88
CA ASP A 34 -14.01 -1.52 3.22
C ASP A 34 -12.61 -2.10 3.40
N THR A 35 -11.72 -1.71 2.49
CA THR A 35 -10.34 -2.14 2.60
C THR A 35 -9.63 -1.31 3.65
N VAL A 36 -9.11 -1.99 4.66
CA VAL A 36 -8.38 -1.35 5.75
C VAL A 36 -6.95 -1.86 5.76
N ILE A 37 -6.02 -0.93 5.69
CA ILE A 37 -4.59 -1.26 5.77
C ILE A 37 -4.12 -0.93 7.18
N SER A 38 -3.61 -1.95 7.86
CA SER A 38 -3.05 -1.77 9.21
C SER A 38 -1.54 -1.70 9.08
N LEU A 39 -0.96 -0.66 9.65
CA LEU A 39 0.48 -0.45 9.61
C LEU A 39 1.12 -0.92 10.91
N THR A 40 2.38 -1.28 10.84
CA THR A 40 3.11 -1.73 12.01
C THR A 40 3.23 -0.65 13.07
N THR A 41 3.00 0.61 12.69
CA THR A 41 3.01 1.71 13.64
C THR A 41 1.73 1.79 14.46
N GLY A 42 0.74 0.95 14.14
CA GLY A 42 -0.55 0.98 14.81
C GLY A 42 -1.61 1.79 14.09
N ARG A 43 -1.23 2.50 13.04
CA ARG A 43 -2.19 3.30 12.28
C ARG A 43 -2.98 2.43 11.33
N LYS A 44 -4.21 2.84 11.06
CA LYS A 44 -5.06 2.16 10.09
C LYS A 44 -5.55 3.14 9.07
N ILE A 45 -5.56 2.73 7.81
CA ILE A 45 -5.98 3.59 6.71
C ILE A 45 -7.06 2.86 5.93
N ILE A 46 -8.19 3.54 5.70
CA ILE A 46 -9.27 2.97 4.90
C ILE A 46 -9.10 3.51 3.49
N VAL A 47 -9.04 2.60 2.51
CA VAL A 47 -8.74 2.97 1.14
C VAL A 47 -9.80 2.47 0.18
N LYS A 48 -9.78 3.02 -1.03
CA LYS A 48 -10.73 2.64 -2.08
C LYS A 48 -10.29 1.41 -2.85
N GLU A 49 -9.00 1.16 -2.91
CA GLU A 49 -8.48 -0.02 -3.60
C GLU A 49 -8.96 -1.28 -2.92
N SER A 50 -9.18 -2.33 -3.69
CA SER A 50 -9.54 -3.61 -3.13
C SER A 50 -8.31 -4.28 -2.51
N ARG A 51 -8.56 -5.28 -1.67
CA ARG A 51 -7.47 -6.04 -1.08
C ARG A 51 -6.56 -6.63 -2.16
N GLN A 52 -7.17 -7.10 -3.25
CA GLN A 52 -6.40 -7.68 -4.34
C GLN A 52 -5.53 -6.63 -5.03
N GLU A 53 -6.07 -5.43 -5.20
CA GLU A 53 -5.30 -4.35 -5.81
C GLU A 53 -4.10 -3.98 -4.96
N ILE A 54 -4.28 -3.94 -3.64
CA ILE A 54 -3.17 -3.64 -2.73
C ILE A 54 -2.12 -4.74 -2.85
N LYS A 55 -2.56 -6.00 -2.90
CA LYS A 55 -1.64 -7.11 -3.05
C LYS A 55 -0.82 -6.97 -4.32
N ASN A 56 -1.47 -6.60 -5.42
CA ASN A 56 -0.78 -6.43 -6.69
C ASN A 56 0.25 -5.30 -6.63
N LEU A 57 -0.10 -4.21 -5.98
CA LEU A 57 0.83 -3.09 -5.83
C LEU A 57 2.06 -3.50 -5.03
N VAL A 58 1.87 -4.27 -3.98
CA VAL A 58 2.98 -4.73 -3.17
C VAL A 58 3.88 -5.68 -3.95
N ILE A 59 3.27 -6.55 -4.77
CA ILE A 59 4.04 -7.46 -5.59
C ILE A 59 4.91 -6.69 -6.59
N LEU A 60 4.32 -5.66 -7.22
CA LEU A 60 5.07 -4.83 -8.15
C LEU A 60 6.20 -4.09 -7.45
N TYR A 61 5.95 -3.62 -6.25
CA TYR A 61 6.96 -2.96 -5.45
C TYR A 61 8.15 -3.90 -5.21
N ARG A 62 7.86 -5.15 -4.84
CA ARG A 62 8.92 -6.11 -4.56
C ARG A 62 9.70 -6.47 -5.80
N LYS A 63 9.02 -6.61 -6.93
CA LYS A 63 9.71 -6.88 -8.18
C LYS A 63 10.66 -5.75 -8.53
N ASP A 64 10.20 -4.52 -8.33
CA ASP A 64 11.02 -3.37 -8.64
C ASP A 64 12.28 -3.32 -7.81
N ILE A 65 12.18 -3.75 -6.56
CA ILE A 65 13.31 -3.73 -5.66
C ILE A 65 14.27 -4.89 -5.88
N PHE A 66 13.71 -6.07 -6.13
CA PHE A 66 14.54 -7.27 -6.18
C PHE A 66 14.90 -7.75 -7.58
N ALA A 67 14.34 -7.16 -8.59
CA ALA A 67 14.59 -7.61 -9.96
C ALA A 67 15.72 -6.88 -10.62
N ARG A 68 16.70 -6.42 -9.88
CA ARG A 68 17.74 -5.66 -10.48
C ARG A 68 18.90 -6.46 -10.85
#